data_83fc1e67d3ba164782f74e7854f6383a
#
_entry.id   83fc1e67d3ba164782f74e7854f6383a
#
_cell.length_a   1.000
_cell.length_b   1.000
_cell.length_c   1.000
_cell.angle_alpha   90.00
_cell.angle_beta   90.00
_cell.angle_gamma   90.00
#
_symmetry.space_group_name_H-M   'P 1'
#
loop_
_entity.id
_entity.type
_entity.pdbx_description
1 polymer ?
#
loop_
_entity_poly.entity_id
_entity_poly.type
_entity_poly.pdbx_seq_one_letter_code
_entity_poly.pdbx_strand_id
1 'polypeptide(L)'
;MSELQGDPEPHYDPKTYADEIRVDVPAYDELQAAVADAASERTSTRHADAVMRVLDLGVGTGETSLAVLARRPGAQLVVLDENPEMLAAATARLPEANVERVVVADLLAPLPAGPFDVVISCLAIHHLDGAGKRALFERVRAALELGGRFVMGDVIVPEDPADVIAPLEEGYDLPDRLPDLVGWLEAAGFDADVTWSRHDLAVVTADVVDEADAAR
;
A
#
# COMPACT_ATOMS: atom_id res chain seq x y z
N MET A 1 31.59 -26.39 0.26
CA MET A 1 30.24 -26.83 -0.16
C MET A 1 29.31 -25.76 0.36
N SER A 2 28.95 -24.84 -0.52
CA SER A 2 28.00 -23.74 -0.19
C SER A 2 26.61 -24.34 -0.32
N GLU A 3 25.88 -24.40 0.78
CA GLU A 3 24.46 -24.69 0.75
C GLU A 3 23.77 -23.54 0.02
N LEU A 4 23.18 -23.85 -1.12
CA LEU A 4 22.27 -22.97 -1.81
C LEU A 4 21.07 -22.81 -0.86
N GLN A 5 20.97 -21.64 -0.22
CA GLN A 5 19.72 -21.21 0.37
C GLN A 5 18.74 -21.15 -0.79
N GLY A 6 17.73 -22.02 -0.77
CA GLY A 6 16.62 -21.95 -1.71
C GLY A 6 15.95 -20.59 -1.55
N ASP A 7 15.54 -20.01 -2.67
CA ASP A 7 14.64 -18.86 -2.64
C ASP A 7 13.45 -19.20 -1.73
N PRO A 8 13.02 -18.29 -0.84
CA PRO A 8 11.84 -18.53 -0.05
C PRO A 8 10.66 -18.82 -1.01
N GLU A 9 9.99 -19.94 -0.79
CA GLU A 9 8.77 -20.25 -1.56
C GLU A 9 7.79 -19.09 -1.37
N PRO A 10 7.07 -18.67 -2.42
CA PRO A 10 6.08 -17.61 -2.29
C PRO A 10 5.07 -18.01 -1.21
N HIS A 11 4.85 -17.14 -0.24
CA HIS A 11 4.03 -17.39 0.94
C HIS A 11 2.58 -17.78 0.58
N TYR A 12 2.07 -17.29 -0.56
CA TYR A 12 0.74 -17.59 -1.10
C TYR A 12 0.79 -17.97 -2.60
N ASP A 13 -0.03 -18.96 -2.99
CA ASP A 13 -0.30 -19.25 -4.40
C ASP A 13 -1.26 -18.16 -4.95
N PRO A 14 -0.93 -17.45 -6.03
CA PRO A 14 -1.82 -16.44 -6.63
C PRO A 14 -3.23 -16.93 -6.95
N LYS A 15 -3.42 -18.24 -7.13
CA LYS A 15 -4.72 -18.83 -7.46
C LYS A 15 -5.63 -18.99 -6.23
N THR A 16 -5.05 -19.17 -5.07
CA THR A 16 -5.77 -19.41 -3.80
C THR A 16 -5.70 -18.23 -2.85
N TYR A 17 -4.79 -17.28 -3.12
CA TYR A 17 -4.52 -16.12 -2.28
C TYR A 17 -5.78 -15.41 -1.78
N ALA A 18 -6.72 -15.11 -2.70
CA ALA A 18 -7.92 -14.35 -2.34
C ALA A 18 -8.83 -15.07 -1.34
N ASP A 19 -8.82 -16.40 -1.34
CA ASP A 19 -9.59 -17.21 -0.39
C ASP A 19 -8.80 -17.42 0.92
N GLU A 20 -7.50 -17.67 0.84
CA GLU A 20 -6.61 -17.90 1.98
C GLU A 20 -6.48 -16.65 2.84
N ILE A 21 -6.20 -15.50 2.25
CA ILE A 21 -6.01 -14.24 2.99
C ILE A 21 -7.27 -13.82 3.76
N ARG A 22 -8.48 -14.13 3.28
CA ARG A 22 -9.73 -13.86 4.00
C ARG A 22 -9.93 -14.74 5.21
N VAL A 23 -9.31 -15.92 5.23
CA VAL A 23 -9.29 -16.81 6.40
C VAL A 23 -8.27 -16.33 7.41
N ASP A 24 -7.08 -15.95 6.93
CA ASP A 24 -5.95 -15.53 7.77
C ASP A 24 -6.14 -14.13 8.35
N VAL A 25 -6.80 -13.22 7.62
CA VAL A 25 -7.07 -11.84 8.03
C VAL A 25 -8.58 -11.60 8.11
N PRO A 26 -9.25 -11.84 9.24
CA PRO A 26 -10.72 -11.81 9.33
C PRO A 26 -11.39 -10.49 8.93
N ALA A 27 -10.69 -9.34 9.06
CA ALA A 27 -11.18 -8.03 8.64
C ALA A 27 -10.66 -7.59 7.26
N TYR A 28 -10.16 -8.52 6.44
CA TYR A 28 -9.55 -8.23 5.14
C TYR A 28 -10.42 -7.39 4.22
N ASP A 29 -11.68 -7.77 4.02
CA ASP A 29 -12.59 -7.04 3.12
C ASP A 29 -12.91 -5.63 3.65
N GLU A 30 -12.95 -5.44 4.98
CA GLU A 30 -13.13 -4.12 5.60
C GLU A 30 -11.87 -3.25 5.42
N LEU A 31 -10.68 -3.83 5.58
CA LEU A 31 -9.41 -3.17 5.32
C LEU A 31 -9.32 -2.70 3.87
N GLN A 32 -9.62 -3.58 2.91
CA GLN A 32 -9.64 -3.26 1.48
C GLN A 32 -10.63 -2.12 1.15
N ALA A 33 -11.82 -2.17 1.76
CA ALA A 33 -12.82 -1.11 1.60
C ALA A 33 -12.33 0.22 2.15
N ALA A 34 -11.74 0.23 3.35
CA ALA A 34 -11.21 1.43 4.00
C ALA A 34 -10.06 2.06 3.19
N VAL A 35 -9.12 1.25 2.69
CA VAL A 35 -8.04 1.74 1.79
C VAL A 35 -8.61 2.37 0.53
N ALA A 36 -9.58 1.69 -0.12
CA ALA A 36 -10.16 2.18 -1.36
C ALA A 36 -11.03 3.44 -1.16
N ASP A 37 -11.74 3.56 -0.03
CA ASP A 37 -12.48 4.77 0.33
C ASP A 37 -11.52 5.94 0.53
N ALA A 38 -10.49 5.78 1.35
CA ALA A 38 -9.47 6.79 1.62
C ALA A 38 -8.71 7.22 0.34
N ALA A 39 -8.36 6.28 -0.53
CA ALA A 39 -7.71 6.54 -1.82
C ALA A 39 -8.62 7.30 -2.79
N SER A 40 -9.93 7.13 -2.67
CA SER A 40 -10.91 7.79 -3.53
C SER A 40 -11.28 9.19 -3.08
N GLU A 41 -10.98 9.56 -1.83
CA GLU A 41 -11.15 10.92 -1.30
C GLU A 41 -10.02 11.82 -1.80
N ARG A 42 -10.24 12.43 -2.95
CA ARG A 42 -9.22 13.29 -3.57
C ARG A 42 -9.05 14.59 -2.79
N THR A 43 -7.84 14.88 -2.34
CA THR A 43 -7.49 16.12 -1.65
C THR A 43 -7.00 17.22 -2.62
N SER A 44 -6.42 16.85 -3.78
CA SER A 44 -5.93 17.83 -4.77
C SER A 44 -7.09 18.50 -5.52
N THR A 45 -7.10 19.84 -5.51
CA THR A 45 -8.04 20.67 -6.27
C THR A 45 -7.50 21.07 -7.64
N ARG A 46 -6.24 20.76 -7.93
CA ARG A 46 -5.54 21.24 -9.13
C ARG A 46 -6.08 20.70 -10.45
N HIS A 47 -6.62 19.48 -10.42
CA HIS A 47 -7.04 18.76 -11.62
C HIS A 47 -8.37 18.02 -11.41
N ALA A 48 -9.42 18.76 -11.01
CA ALA A 48 -10.73 18.16 -10.73
C ALA A 48 -11.27 17.28 -11.88
N ASP A 49 -10.92 17.61 -13.14
CA ASP A 49 -11.32 16.89 -14.35
C ASP A 49 -10.21 15.95 -14.89
N ALA A 50 -9.03 15.90 -14.25
CA ALA A 50 -7.95 15.03 -14.70
C ALA A 50 -8.19 13.57 -14.31
N VAL A 51 -7.66 12.67 -15.12
CA VAL A 51 -7.65 11.24 -14.82
C VAL A 51 -6.72 11.00 -13.61
N MET A 52 -7.25 10.38 -12.57
CA MET A 52 -6.50 10.04 -11.37
C MET A 52 -5.44 8.98 -11.70
N ARG A 53 -4.17 9.26 -11.42
CA ARG A 53 -3.07 8.29 -11.54
C ARG A 53 -2.75 7.70 -10.18
N VAL A 54 -2.80 6.39 -10.10
CA VAL A 54 -2.56 5.62 -8.87
C VAL A 54 -1.35 4.72 -9.04
N LEU A 55 -0.44 4.72 -8.06
CA LEU A 55 0.60 3.70 -7.92
C LEU A 55 0.19 2.72 -6.83
N ASP A 56 0.11 1.43 -7.16
CA ASP A 56 -0.17 0.35 -6.21
C ASP A 56 1.14 -0.41 -5.90
N LEU A 57 1.55 -0.35 -4.63
CA LEU A 57 2.79 -0.92 -4.11
C LEU A 57 2.49 -2.27 -3.43
N GLY A 58 3.02 -3.36 -3.99
CA GLY A 58 2.68 -4.71 -3.55
C GLY A 58 1.27 -5.07 -4.00
N VAL A 59 1.01 -4.96 -5.30
CA VAL A 59 -0.35 -5.13 -5.85
C VAL A 59 -0.94 -6.53 -5.60
N GLY A 60 -0.10 -7.54 -5.37
CA GLY A 60 -0.52 -8.93 -5.20
C GLY A 60 -1.40 -9.39 -6.36
N THR A 61 -2.59 -9.89 -6.07
CA THR A 61 -3.58 -10.31 -7.08
C THR A 61 -4.53 -9.20 -7.52
N GLY A 62 -4.29 -7.93 -7.09
CA GLY A 62 -5.02 -6.75 -7.57
C GLY A 62 -6.30 -6.41 -6.80
N GLU A 63 -6.52 -6.94 -5.61
CA GLU A 63 -7.75 -6.71 -4.82
C GLU A 63 -7.93 -5.21 -4.51
N THR A 64 -6.90 -4.55 -3.99
CA THR A 64 -6.94 -3.12 -3.64
C THR A 64 -7.16 -2.25 -4.87
N SER A 65 -6.44 -2.52 -5.96
CA SER A 65 -6.62 -1.83 -7.24
C SER A 65 -8.05 -1.98 -7.78
N LEU A 66 -8.65 -3.18 -7.72
CA LEU A 66 -10.04 -3.41 -8.11
C LEU A 66 -11.03 -2.64 -7.22
N ALA A 67 -10.78 -2.60 -5.92
CA ALA A 67 -11.61 -1.86 -4.97
C ALA A 67 -11.56 -0.34 -5.24
N VAL A 68 -10.39 0.20 -5.60
CA VAL A 68 -10.22 1.60 -6.03
C VAL A 68 -10.95 1.86 -7.35
N LEU A 69 -10.81 0.98 -8.36
CA LEU A 69 -11.51 1.12 -9.63
C LEU A 69 -13.03 1.06 -9.51
N ALA A 70 -13.55 0.30 -8.54
CA ALA A 70 -14.99 0.28 -8.26
C ALA A 70 -15.53 1.67 -7.83
N ARG A 71 -14.69 2.50 -7.18
CA ARG A 71 -15.01 3.87 -6.74
C ARG A 71 -14.60 4.93 -7.76
N ARG A 72 -13.54 4.68 -8.52
CA ARG A 72 -12.93 5.58 -9.52
C ARG A 72 -12.69 4.83 -10.84
N PRO A 73 -13.73 4.50 -11.62
CA PRO A 73 -13.62 3.66 -12.81
C PRO A 73 -12.68 4.20 -13.90
N GLY A 74 -12.40 5.52 -13.88
CA GLY A 74 -11.49 6.16 -14.83
C GLY A 74 -10.05 6.27 -14.35
N ALA A 75 -9.69 5.74 -13.18
CA ALA A 75 -8.32 5.82 -12.68
C ALA A 75 -7.35 5.01 -13.57
N GLN A 76 -6.11 5.51 -13.70
CA GLN A 76 -5.02 4.85 -14.38
C GLN A 76 -4.04 4.30 -13.34
N LEU A 77 -3.70 3.03 -13.45
CA LEU A 77 -2.91 2.30 -12.49
C LEU A 77 -1.50 2.03 -13.00
N VAL A 78 -0.52 2.34 -12.18
CA VAL A 78 0.81 1.74 -12.25
C VAL A 78 0.88 0.72 -11.12
N VAL A 79 1.07 -0.55 -11.45
CA VAL A 79 1.08 -1.65 -10.46
C VAL A 79 2.48 -2.21 -10.31
N LEU A 80 2.91 -2.42 -9.06
CA LEU A 80 4.24 -2.89 -8.72
C LEU A 80 4.13 -4.06 -7.73
N ASP A 81 4.90 -5.11 -8.01
CA ASP A 81 5.10 -6.24 -7.11
C ASP A 81 6.46 -6.90 -7.42
N GLU A 82 7.09 -7.52 -6.45
CA GLU A 82 8.33 -8.26 -6.68
C GLU A 82 8.06 -9.63 -7.30
N ASN A 83 6.87 -10.21 -7.05
CA ASN A 83 6.48 -11.51 -7.56
C ASN A 83 5.80 -11.38 -8.94
N PRO A 84 6.43 -11.88 -10.03
CA PRO A 84 5.85 -11.81 -11.37
C PRO A 84 4.57 -12.64 -11.54
N GLU A 85 4.36 -13.68 -10.72
CA GLU A 85 3.14 -14.48 -10.77
C GLU A 85 1.94 -13.74 -10.19
N MET A 86 2.16 -12.99 -9.09
CA MET A 86 1.16 -12.07 -8.53
C MET A 86 0.79 -10.98 -9.54
N LEU A 87 1.77 -10.35 -10.18
CA LEU A 87 1.53 -9.37 -11.25
C LEU A 87 0.74 -9.95 -12.43
N ALA A 88 1.04 -11.19 -12.82
CA ALA A 88 0.28 -11.86 -13.88
C ALA A 88 -1.17 -12.09 -13.45
N ALA A 89 -1.41 -12.49 -12.20
CA ALA A 89 -2.76 -12.66 -11.67
C ALA A 89 -3.51 -11.32 -11.58
N ALA A 90 -2.86 -10.26 -11.10
CA ALA A 90 -3.44 -8.91 -11.06
C ALA A 90 -3.85 -8.41 -12.44
N THR A 91 -2.92 -8.49 -13.42
CA THR A 91 -3.17 -8.00 -14.79
C THR A 91 -4.24 -8.79 -15.51
N ALA A 92 -4.43 -10.08 -15.20
CA ALA A 92 -5.52 -10.88 -15.74
C ALA A 92 -6.91 -10.44 -15.22
N ARG A 93 -6.97 -9.78 -14.09
CA ARG A 93 -8.22 -9.32 -13.41
C ARG A 93 -8.51 -7.85 -13.62
N LEU A 94 -7.47 -7.02 -13.71
CA LEU A 94 -7.61 -5.58 -13.92
C LEU A 94 -8.05 -5.27 -15.35
N PRO A 95 -8.96 -4.29 -15.57
CA PRO A 95 -9.32 -3.87 -16.92
C PRO A 95 -8.09 -3.29 -17.64
N GLU A 96 -7.75 -3.80 -18.82
CA GLU A 96 -6.57 -3.39 -19.59
C GLU A 96 -6.52 -1.87 -19.82
N ALA A 97 -7.69 -1.24 -20.05
CA ALA A 97 -7.79 0.19 -20.26
C ALA A 97 -7.39 1.06 -19.04
N ASN A 98 -7.33 0.45 -17.85
CA ASN A 98 -6.95 1.12 -16.61
C ASN A 98 -5.48 0.86 -16.22
N VAL A 99 -4.80 -0.09 -16.85
CA VAL A 99 -3.40 -0.41 -16.52
C VAL A 99 -2.46 0.37 -17.42
N GLU A 100 -1.85 1.43 -16.85
CA GLU A 100 -0.84 2.23 -17.54
C GLU A 100 0.50 1.48 -17.63
N ARG A 101 0.90 0.82 -16.54
CA ARG A 101 2.20 0.16 -16.45
C ARG A 101 2.22 -0.97 -15.42
N VAL A 102 2.95 -2.03 -15.73
CA VAL A 102 3.27 -3.14 -14.82
C VAL A 102 4.76 -3.13 -14.54
N VAL A 103 5.15 -3.23 -13.26
CA VAL A 103 6.55 -3.12 -12.82
C VAL A 103 6.89 -4.28 -11.89
N VAL A 104 7.85 -5.11 -12.29
CA VAL A 104 8.43 -6.11 -11.39
C VAL A 104 9.56 -5.45 -10.61
N ALA A 105 9.36 -5.20 -9.34
CA ALA A 105 10.36 -4.58 -8.46
C ALA A 105 10.05 -4.84 -6.98
N ASP A 106 11.11 -4.89 -6.19
CA ASP A 106 11.08 -4.84 -4.73
C ASP A 106 10.70 -3.42 -4.26
N LEU A 107 10.00 -3.30 -3.13
CA LEU A 107 9.65 -2.03 -2.50
C LEU A 107 10.88 -1.19 -2.07
N LEU A 108 12.06 -1.80 -1.92
CA LEU A 108 13.32 -1.10 -1.66
C LEU A 108 13.95 -0.49 -2.91
N ALA A 109 13.52 -0.91 -4.11
CA ALA A 109 13.98 -0.36 -5.38
C ALA A 109 13.46 1.07 -5.63
N PRO A 110 14.05 1.83 -6.59
CA PRO A 110 13.49 3.10 -7.02
C PRO A 110 12.06 2.93 -7.55
N LEU A 111 11.14 3.79 -7.10
CA LEU A 111 9.75 3.77 -7.55
C LEU A 111 9.62 4.26 -9.01
N PRO A 112 8.54 3.86 -9.70
CA PRO A 112 8.18 4.43 -11.00
C PRO A 112 8.06 5.95 -10.94
N ALA A 113 8.46 6.63 -12.02
CA ALA A 113 8.41 8.08 -12.09
C ALA A 113 6.96 8.60 -12.01
N GLY A 114 6.72 9.52 -11.06
CA GLY A 114 5.47 10.25 -10.89
C GLY A 114 5.31 11.43 -11.91
N PRO A 115 4.45 12.40 -11.61
CA PRO A 115 3.70 12.48 -10.37
C PRO A 115 2.48 11.54 -10.35
N PHE A 116 2.14 11.05 -9.15
CA PHE A 116 0.91 10.31 -8.89
C PHE A 116 -0.04 11.17 -8.05
N ASP A 117 -1.33 11.03 -8.28
CA ASP A 117 -2.37 11.62 -7.43
C ASP A 117 -2.49 10.86 -6.11
N VAL A 118 -2.38 9.52 -6.21
CA VAL A 118 -2.49 8.61 -5.08
C VAL A 118 -1.45 7.50 -5.19
N VAL A 119 -0.83 7.16 -4.07
CA VAL A 119 -0.09 5.92 -3.89
C VAL A 119 -0.84 5.08 -2.87
N ILE A 120 -1.02 3.80 -3.14
CA ILE A 120 -1.66 2.85 -2.24
C ILE A 120 -0.72 1.69 -1.94
N SER A 121 -0.88 1.11 -0.76
CA SER A 121 -0.32 -0.20 -0.41
C SER A 121 -1.24 -0.89 0.57
N CYS A 122 -1.43 -2.20 0.42
CA CYS A 122 -2.22 -2.97 1.35
C CYS A 122 -1.58 -4.33 1.62
N LEU A 123 -1.29 -4.60 2.90
CA LEU A 123 -0.66 -5.84 3.39
C LEU A 123 0.67 -6.17 2.66
N ALA A 124 1.55 -5.18 2.53
CA ALA A 124 2.85 -5.35 1.86
C ALA A 124 4.02 -4.68 2.61
N ILE A 125 3.77 -3.55 3.28
CA ILE A 125 4.85 -2.76 3.87
C ILE A 125 5.37 -3.37 5.18
N HIS A 126 4.57 -4.18 5.85
CA HIS A 126 5.00 -4.89 7.06
C HIS A 126 6.16 -5.88 6.82
N HIS A 127 6.46 -6.26 5.59
CA HIS A 127 7.64 -7.06 5.27
C HIS A 127 8.96 -6.26 5.33
N LEU A 128 8.91 -4.93 5.33
CA LEU A 128 10.09 -4.08 5.45
C LEU A 128 10.45 -3.82 6.91
N ASP A 129 11.74 -3.75 7.20
CA ASP A 129 12.20 -3.22 8.49
C ASP A 129 11.94 -1.71 8.60
N GLY A 130 12.09 -1.15 9.81
CA GLY A 130 11.83 0.27 10.04
C GLY A 130 12.75 1.22 9.25
N ALA A 131 13.94 0.78 8.80
CA ALA A 131 14.80 1.57 7.93
C ALA A 131 14.27 1.58 6.49
N GLY A 132 13.86 0.42 6.00
CA GLY A 132 13.22 0.23 4.69
C GLY A 132 11.93 1.03 4.56
N LYS A 133 11.07 0.99 5.60
CA LYS A 133 9.82 1.78 5.65
C LYS A 133 10.08 3.28 5.54
N ARG A 134 11.00 3.83 6.35
CA ARG A 134 11.36 5.26 6.28
C ARG A 134 11.87 5.64 4.89
N ALA A 135 12.78 4.86 4.31
CA ALA A 135 13.30 5.11 2.98
C ALA A 135 12.21 4.99 1.89
N LEU A 136 11.23 4.07 2.06
CA LEU A 136 10.08 3.97 1.17
C LEU A 136 9.19 5.21 1.27
N PHE A 137 8.88 5.68 2.47
CA PHE A 137 8.01 6.86 2.68
C PHE A 137 8.61 8.12 2.04
N GLU A 138 9.92 8.34 2.13
CA GLU A 138 10.60 9.44 1.42
C GLU A 138 10.44 9.33 -0.11
N ARG A 139 10.56 8.11 -0.67
CA ARG A 139 10.38 7.88 -2.11
C ARG A 139 8.93 8.05 -2.55
N VAL A 140 7.98 7.60 -1.73
CA VAL A 140 6.53 7.80 -1.98
C VAL A 140 6.22 9.30 -1.97
N ARG A 141 6.77 10.05 -0.99
CA ARG A 141 6.61 11.51 -0.93
C ARG A 141 7.11 12.20 -2.19
N ALA A 142 8.27 11.76 -2.71
CA ALA A 142 8.85 12.32 -3.94
C ALA A 142 8.08 11.92 -5.21
N ALA A 143 7.35 10.81 -5.20
CA ALA A 143 6.57 10.32 -6.34
C ALA A 143 5.16 10.94 -6.43
N LEU A 144 4.65 11.49 -5.33
CA LEU A 144 3.34 12.14 -5.27
C LEU A 144 3.40 13.59 -5.75
N GLU A 145 2.31 14.06 -6.35
CA GLU A 145 2.10 15.48 -6.61
C GLU A 145 1.81 16.27 -5.32
N LEU A 146 1.86 17.58 -5.38
CA LEU A 146 1.39 18.44 -4.30
C LEU A 146 -0.14 18.26 -4.13
N GLY A 147 -0.58 17.99 -2.91
CA GLY A 147 -1.95 17.59 -2.59
C GLY A 147 -2.29 16.15 -2.96
N GLY A 148 -1.28 15.35 -3.33
CA GLY A 148 -1.43 13.91 -3.50
C GLY A 148 -1.49 13.19 -2.15
N ARG A 149 -1.95 11.95 -2.15
CA ARG A 149 -2.19 11.14 -0.94
C ARG A 149 -1.51 9.79 -1.04
N PHE A 150 -0.84 9.40 0.04
CA PHE A 150 -0.47 8.01 0.29
C PHE A 150 -1.49 7.36 1.24
N VAL A 151 -1.93 6.15 0.90
CA VAL A 151 -2.82 5.33 1.75
C VAL A 151 -2.17 3.99 1.98
N MET A 152 -1.88 3.69 3.23
CA MET A 152 -1.31 2.43 3.68
C MET A 152 -2.34 1.69 4.53
N GLY A 153 -2.80 0.53 4.10
CA GLY A 153 -3.55 -0.43 4.91
C GLY A 153 -2.67 -1.60 5.28
N ASP A 154 -2.40 -1.82 6.57
CA ASP A 154 -1.42 -2.84 6.93
C ASP A 154 -1.63 -3.44 8.33
N VAL A 155 -0.88 -4.53 8.59
CA VAL A 155 -0.77 -5.11 9.92
C VAL A 155 0.12 -4.21 10.78
N ILE A 156 -0.30 -3.99 12.02
CA ILE A 156 0.41 -3.16 13.00
C ILE A 156 0.63 -3.94 14.30
N VAL A 157 1.54 -3.46 15.13
CA VAL A 157 1.65 -3.92 16.52
C VAL A 157 0.60 -3.17 17.36
N PRO A 158 -0.49 -3.85 17.82
CA PRO A 158 -1.54 -3.21 18.57
C PRO A 158 -1.08 -2.86 20.01
N GLU A 159 -1.82 -1.96 20.68
CA GLU A 159 -1.53 -1.63 22.08
C GLU A 159 -1.87 -2.78 23.03
N ASP A 160 -3.01 -3.45 22.80
CA ASP A 160 -3.40 -4.64 23.55
C ASP A 160 -2.94 -5.90 22.80
N PRO A 161 -2.10 -6.75 23.41
CA PRO A 161 -1.70 -8.03 22.81
C PRO A 161 -2.87 -8.97 22.48
N ALA A 162 -4.02 -8.78 23.11
CA ALA A 162 -5.24 -9.56 22.80
C ALA A 162 -5.85 -9.21 21.43
N ASP A 163 -5.47 -8.07 20.86
CA ASP A 163 -5.88 -7.65 19.53
C ASP A 163 -5.01 -8.21 18.39
N VAL A 164 -3.95 -8.98 18.70
CA VAL A 164 -3.15 -9.69 17.68
C VAL A 164 -3.99 -10.85 17.14
N ILE A 165 -4.47 -10.74 15.91
CA ILE A 165 -5.30 -11.74 15.25
C ILE A 165 -4.77 -12.20 13.89
N ALA A 166 -4.02 -11.34 13.17
CA ALA A 166 -3.40 -11.72 11.92
C ALA A 166 -2.23 -12.68 12.19
N PRO A 167 -2.10 -13.79 11.46
CA PRO A 167 -0.94 -14.64 11.56
C PRO A 167 0.28 -13.90 11.01
N LEU A 168 1.37 -13.91 11.77
CA LEU A 168 2.64 -13.31 11.37
C LEU A 168 3.71 -14.38 11.30
N GLU A 169 4.53 -14.33 10.27
CA GLU A 169 5.71 -15.20 10.13
C GLU A 169 6.92 -14.55 10.78
N GLU A 170 7.46 -15.22 11.82
CA GLU A 170 8.62 -14.74 12.56
C GLU A 170 9.85 -14.57 11.63
N GLY A 171 10.41 -13.36 11.63
CA GLY A 171 11.58 -13.01 10.83
C GLY A 171 11.29 -12.59 9.38
N TYR A 172 10.04 -12.72 8.93
CA TYR A 172 9.57 -12.24 7.63
C TYR A 172 8.65 -11.03 7.78
N ASP A 173 7.68 -11.11 8.70
CA ASP A 173 6.77 -10.00 9.00
C ASP A 173 7.33 -9.13 10.11
N LEU A 174 7.45 -7.86 9.83
CA LEU A 174 8.06 -6.84 10.69
C LEU A 174 7.09 -5.67 10.90
N PRO A 175 5.89 -5.89 11.46
CA PRO A 175 4.95 -4.81 11.71
C PRO A 175 5.52 -3.84 12.76
N ASP A 176 5.11 -2.57 12.67
CA ASP A 176 5.48 -1.54 13.62
C ASP A 176 4.24 -0.96 14.31
N ARG A 177 4.45 -0.18 15.36
CA ARG A 177 3.37 0.49 16.09
C ARG A 177 2.87 1.71 15.30
N LEU A 178 1.58 1.98 15.36
CA LEU A 178 0.99 3.15 14.69
C LEU A 178 1.70 4.48 14.98
N PRO A 179 2.08 4.82 16.24
CA PRO A 179 2.81 6.06 16.49
C PRO A 179 4.17 6.15 15.78
N ASP A 180 4.86 5.01 15.60
CA ASP A 180 6.14 4.98 14.89
C ASP A 180 5.92 5.21 13.38
N LEU A 181 4.92 4.51 12.79
CA LEU A 181 4.56 4.66 11.38
C LEU A 181 4.13 6.09 11.04
N VAL A 182 3.22 6.67 11.84
CA VAL A 182 2.78 8.06 11.69
C VAL A 182 3.97 9.02 11.81
N GLY A 183 4.81 8.87 12.86
CA GLY A 183 5.97 9.72 13.05
C GLY A 183 6.99 9.62 11.89
N TRP A 184 7.16 8.45 11.25
CA TRP A 184 8.04 8.32 10.08
C TRP A 184 7.43 8.95 8.83
N LEU A 185 6.12 8.89 8.65
CA LEU A 185 5.41 9.59 7.57
C LEU A 185 5.52 11.11 7.73
N GLU A 186 5.30 11.63 8.94
CA GLU A 186 5.47 13.06 9.26
C GLU A 186 6.93 13.51 9.03
N ALA A 187 7.92 12.70 9.43
CA ALA A 187 9.32 12.98 9.17
C ALA A 187 9.68 12.99 7.68
N ALA A 188 8.95 12.23 6.84
CA ALA A 188 9.07 12.25 5.39
C ALA A 188 8.34 13.46 4.73
N GLY A 189 7.66 14.32 5.51
CA GLY A 189 6.99 15.52 5.04
C GLY A 189 5.54 15.35 4.64
N PHE A 190 4.84 14.39 5.26
CA PHE A 190 3.41 14.22 5.12
C PHE A 190 2.64 14.81 6.30
N ASP A 191 1.37 15.14 6.08
CA ASP A 191 0.36 15.23 7.14
C ASP A 191 -0.33 13.87 7.23
N ALA A 192 -0.11 13.15 8.33
CA ALA A 192 -0.50 11.75 8.45
C ALA A 192 -1.55 11.53 9.55
N ASP A 193 -2.58 10.73 9.24
CA ASP A 193 -3.66 10.41 10.17
C ASP A 193 -4.07 8.93 10.06
N VAL A 194 -4.55 8.36 11.18
CA VAL A 194 -5.13 7.01 11.23
C VAL A 194 -6.62 7.12 10.96
N THR A 195 -7.04 6.71 9.77
CA THR A 195 -8.43 6.87 9.32
C THR A 195 -9.33 5.67 9.61
N TRP A 196 -8.72 4.50 9.84
CA TRP A 196 -9.42 3.28 10.23
C TRP A 196 -8.49 2.36 11.02
N SER A 197 -9.00 1.67 12.02
CA SER A 197 -8.28 0.60 12.70
C SER A 197 -9.23 -0.46 13.26
N ARG A 198 -8.80 -1.70 13.26
CA ARG A 198 -9.50 -2.82 13.85
C ARG A 198 -8.50 -3.91 14.24
N HIS A 199 -8.41 -4.21 15.55
CA HIS A 199 -7.44 -5.14 16.09
C HIS A 199 -5.99 -4.75 15.72
N ASP A 200 -5.26 -5.64 15.06
CA ASP A 200 -3.90 -5.41 14.55
C ASP A 200 -3.85 -4.92 13.10
N LEU A 201 -4.95 -4.39 12.58
CA LEU A 201 -5.02 -3.78 11.25
C LEU A 201 -5.31 -2.29 11.35
N ALA A 202 -4.68 -1.50 10.49
CA ALA A 202 -4.95 -0.07 10.39
C ALA A 202 -4.83 0.46 8.97
N VAL A 203 -5.54 1.56 8.71
CA VAL A 203 -5.34 2.41 7.53
C VAL A 203 -4.80 3.75 7.97
N VAL A 204 -3.65 4.12 7.42
CA VAL A 204 -3.03 5.43 7.60
C VAL A 204 -3.11 6.17 6.27
N THR A 205 -3.62 7.39 6.31
CA THR A 205 -3.57 8.34 5.20
C THR A 205 -2.45 9.35 5.45
N ALA A 206 -1.73 9.74 4.41
CA ALA A 206 -0.64 10.69 4.50
C ALA A 206 -0.70 11.64 3.31
N ASP A 207 -1.05 12.88 3.57
CA ASP A 207 -1.27 13.91 2.55
C ASP A 207 -0.03 14.76 2.33
N VAL A 208 0.24 15.05 1.05
CA VAL A 208 1.27 15.99 0.64
C VAL A 208 0.73 17.41 0.79
N VAL A 209 1.09 18.09 1.86
CA VAL A 209 0.67 19.47 2.12
C VAL A 209 1.65 20.49 1.57
N ASP A 210 1.17 21.68 1.23
CA ASP A 210 2.02 22.82 0.87
C ASP A 210 2.62 23.39 2.17
N GLU A 211 3.94 23.65 2.19
CA GLU A 211 4.61 24.29 3.34
C GLU A 211 3.97 25.65 3.72
N ALA A 212 3.30 26.29 2.77
CA ALA A 212 2.57 27.54 2.99
C ALA A 212 1.28 27.35 3.81
N ASP A 213 0.66 26.17 3.79
CA ASP A 213 -0.55 25.86 4.57
C ASP A 213 -0.23 25.26 5.95
N ALA A 214 0.92 24.62 6.11
CA ALA A 214 1.39 24.07 7.39
C ALA A 214 1.77 25.16 8.42
N ALA A 215 1.88 26.43 8.00
CA ALA A 215 2.25 27.56 8.86
C ALA A 215 1.06 28.42 9.34
N ARG A 216 -0.19 27.97 9.12
CA ARG A 216 -1.41 28.70 9.54
C ARG A 216 -2.10 27.98 10.70
#